data_64fc755b2520d492fcfe59807bfd27eb
#
_entry.id   64fc755b2520d492fcfe59807bfd27eb
#
_cell.length_a   1.000
_cell.length_b   1.000
_cell.length_c   1.000
_cell.angle_alpha   90.00
_cell.angle_beta   90.00
_cell.angle_gamma   90.00
#
_symmetry.space_group_name_H-M   'P 1'
#
loop_
_entity.id
_entity.type
_entity.pdbx_description
1 polymer ?
#
loop_
_entity_poly.entity_id
_entity_poly.type
_entity_poly.pdbx_seq_one_letter_code
_entity_poly.pdbx_strand_id
1 'polypeptide(L)'
;MNISLRNKKALIGGSSGGIGKAIAEQLAKSGASVTLMSRSEDKLKKIVSELSTDQGQQHQYLVVDFTDFKSYKKIVSSFFENNSVDILVNNTQGPSAGNALEKKVADFQEAFDLLFKTVVLTTELALTQMQKNQWGRIINVASVSVKEPLNYLALSNTIRAAVVTWAKSLATNVGPDQITVNNILTGFFDTDRITQLNAKKAEQLGIPQAEVRADMESKVPLQRIGRPEEYGYLVAFLASDKAAYITGTQIPIDGGLLKSL
;
A
#
# COMPACT_ATOMS: atom_id res chain seq x y z
N MET A 1 22.87 -3.95 6.31
CA MET A 1 22.07 -5.18 6.11
C MET A 1 21.90 -5.39 4.61
N ASN A 2 22.24 -6.55 4.08
CA ASN A 2 21.97 -6.86 2.69
C ASN A 2 20.60 -7.56 2.58
N ILE A 3 19.69 -7.00 1.78
CA ILE A 3 18.36 -7.55 1.50
C ILE A 3 18.39 -8.09 0.07
N SER A 4 18.14 -9.38 -0.08
CA SER A 4 18.01 -10.02 -1.39
C SER A 4 16.60 -10.60 -1.54
N LEU A 5 15.94 -10.22 -2.64
CA LEU A 5 14.64 -10.75 -3.07
C LEU A 5 14.75 -11.48 -4.42
N ARG A 6 15.95 -11.98 -4.71
CA ARG A 6 16.24 -12.72 -5.95
C ARG A 6 15.26 -13.89 -6.10
N ASN A 7 14.76 -14.08 -7.32
CA ASN A 7 13.78 -15.11 -7.67
C ASN A 7 12.40 -14.95 -6.99
N LYS A 8 12.13 -13.83 -6.30
CA LYS A 8 10.81 -13.52 -5.75
C LYS A 8 9.98 -12.71 -6.75
N LYS A 9 8.67 -12.96 -6.76
CA LYS A 9 7.69 -12.26 -7.60
C LYS A 9 6.81 -11.39 -6.71
N ALA A 10 6.82 -10.09 -6.96
CA ALA A 10 6.04 -9.12 -6.21
C ALA A 10 4.88 -8.54 -7.03
N LEU A 11 3.70 -8.46 -6.44
CA LEU A 11 2.53 -7.76 -7.00
C LEU A 11 2.24 -6.51 -6.16
N ILE A 12 2.21 -5.34 -6.80
CA ILE A 12 2.12 -4.05 -6.09
C ILE A 12 0.95 -3.23 -6.63
N GLY A 13 -0.02 -2.96 -5.78
CA GLY A 13 -1.14 -2.08 -6.09
C GLY A 13 -0.75 -0.60 -6.08
N GLY A 14 -1.51 0.24 -6.83
CA GLY A 14 -1.36 1.69 -6.83
C GLY A 14 0.06 2.17 -7.18
N SER A 15 0.74 1.51 -8.10
CA SER A 15 2.18 1.63 -8.33
C SER A 15 2.58 2.59 -9.47
N SER A 16 1.64 3.40 -9.98
CA SER A 16 1.93 4.41 -11.02
C SER A 16 2.54 5.72 -10.50
N GLY A 17 2.83 5.81 -9.19
CA GLY A 17 3.43 7.00 -8.57
C GLY A 17 3.54 6.87 -7.05
N GLY A 18 4.09 7.89 -6.41
CA GLY A 18 4.20 8.02 -4.97
C GLY A 18 4.79 6.78 -4.27
N ILE A 19 4.18 6.38 -3.16
CA ILE A 19 4.63 5.26 -2.33
C ILE A 19 4.68 3.95 -3.14
N GLY A 20 3.65 3.66 -3.95
CA GLY A 20 3.60 2.41 -4.71
C GLY A 20 4.72 2.29 -5.75
N LYS A 21 5.09 3.39 -6.43
CA LYS A 21 6.24 3.43 -7.35
C LYS A 21 7.54 3.21 -6.58
N ALA A 22 7.76 3.91 -5.47
CA ALA A 22 8.97 3.77 -4.66
C ALA A 22 9.14 2.35 -4.08
N ILE A 23 8.05 1.69 -3.69
CA ILE A 23 8.05 0.28 -3.29
C ILE A 23 8.53 -0.59 -4.45
N ALA A 24 7.96 -0.40 -5.65
CA ALA A 24 8.32 -1.18 -6.83
C ALA A 24 9.79 -1.04 -7.20
N GLU A 25 10.32 0.18 -7.20
CA GLU A 25 11.72 0.47 -7.45
C GLU A 25 12.64 -0.21 -6.44
N GLN A 26 12.28 -0.14 -5.14
CA GLN A 26 13.11 -0.75 -4.11
C GLN A 26 13.08 -2.29 -4.15
N LEU A 27 11.92 -2.91 -4.39
CA LEU A 27 11.82 -4.36 -4.55
C LEU A 27 12.58 -4.85 -5.78
N ALA A 28 12.49 -4.12 -6.91
CA ALA A 28 13.28 -4.41 -8.11
C ALA A 28 14.78 -4.31 -7.83
N LYS A 29 15.26 -3.22 -7.21
CA LYS A 29 16.67 -3.06 -6.80
C LYS A 29 17.15 -4.18 -5.87
N SER A 30 16.23 -4.75 -5.08
CA SER A 30 16.53 -5.89 -4.20
C SER A 30 16.48 -7.25 -4.92
N GLY A 31 16.18 -7.30 -6.22
CA GLY A 31 16.20 -8.50 -7.06
C GLY A 31 14.84 -9.14 -7.33
N ALA A 32 13.73 -8.57 -6.88
CA ALA A 32 12.41 -9.11 -7.17
C ALA A 32 11.93 -8.79 -8.59
N SER A 33 11.29 -9.74 -9.25
CA SER A 33 10.45 -9.47 -10.43
C SER A 33 9.15 -8.82 -9.98
N VAL A 34 8.80 -7.68 -10.55
CA VAL A 34 7.70 -6.84 -10.08
C VAL A 34 6.58 -6.77 -11.10
N THR A 35 5.33 -6.96 -10.65
CA THR A 35 4.12 -6.69 -11.40
C THR A 35 3.45 -5.45 -10.81
N LEU A 36 3.29 -4.41 -11.62
CA LEU A 36 2.68 -3.14 -11.25
C LEU A 36 1.18 -3.16 -11.51
N MET A 37 0.36 -2.58 -10.63
CA MET A 37 -1.08 -2.41 -10.84
C MET A 37 -1.52 -0.96 -10.72
N SER A 38 -2.12 -0.39 -11.76
CA SER A 38 -2.83 0.90 -11.73
C SER A 38 -3.69 1.11 -12.98
N ARG A 39 -4.38 2.25 -13.05
CA ARG A 39 -5.22 2.64 -14.20
C ARG A 39 -4.44 3.18 -15.40
N SER A 40 -3.30 3.83 -15.15
CA SER A 40 -2.56 4.55 -16.20
C SER A 40 -1.54 3.65 -16.85
N GLU A 41 -1.90 3.08 -17.99
CA GLU A 41 -1.04 2.17 -18.75
C GLU A 41 0.28 2.81 -19.15
N ASP A 42 0.25 4.06 -19.65
CA ASP A 42 1.47 4.75 -20.09
C ASP A 42 2.47 4.97 -18.94
N LYS A 43 1.95 5.35 -17.75
CA LYS A 43 2.80 5.46 -16.56
C LYS A 43 3.38 4.11 -16.16
N LEU A 44 2.59 3.05 -16.20
CA LEU A 44 3.05 1.69 -15.88
C LEU A 44 4.13 1.22 -16.85
N LYS A 45 3.92 1.39 -18.18
CA LYS A 45 4.93 1.07 -19.20
C LYS A 45 6.25 1.78 -18.96
N LYS A 46 6.18 3.09 -18.69
CA LYS A 46 7.37 3.90 -18.40
C LYS A 46 8.10 3.37 -17.16
N ILE A 47 7.39 3.16 -16.05
CA ILE A 47 8.02 2.68 -14.81
C ILE A 47 8.65 1.31 -15.00
N VAL A 48 7.94 0.36 -15.64
CA VAL A 48 8.48 -0.97 -15.93
C VAL A 48 9.79 -0.90 -16.72
N SER A 49 9.90 0.02 -17.69
CA SER A 49 11.15 0.18 -18.47
C SER A 49 12.31 0.81 -17.69
N GLU A 50 12.02 1.48 -16.56
CA GLU A 50 12.99 2.14 -15.68
C GLU A 50 13.44 1.26 -14.50
N LEU A 51 12.74 0.16 -14.21
CA LEU A 51 13.07 -0.73 -13.10
C LEU A 51 14.37 -1.49 -13.35
N SER A 52 15.17 -1.70 -12.27
CA SER A 52 16.41 -2.47 -12.34
C SER A 52 16.16 -3.92 -12.74
N THR A 53 16.96 -4.40 -13.73
CA THR A 53 17.00 -5.78 -14.21
C THR A 53 18.36 -6.44 -14.00
N ASP A 54 19.24 -5.84 -13.17
CA ASP A 54 20.65 -6.23 -13.00
C ASP A 54 20.85 -7.68 -12.49
N GLN A 55 19.81 -8.28 -11.94
CA GLN A 55 19.81 -9.65 -11.41
C GLN A 55 18.92 -10.61 -12.24
N GLY A 56 18.53 -10.22 -13.47
CA GLY A 56 17.69 -11.03 -14.36
C GLY A 56 16.19 -10.94 -14.07
N GLN A 57 15.74 -9.91 -13.35
CA GLN A 57 14.32 -9.69 -13.06
C GLN A 57 13.51 -9.44 -14.35
N GLN A 58 12.29 -9.91 -14.36
CA GLN A 58 11.31 -9.64 -15.40
C GLN A 58 10.13 -8.86 -14.81
N HIS A 59 9.93 -7.64 -15.29
CA HIS A 59 8.86 -6.78 -14.80
C HIS A 59 7.69 -6.76 -15.77
N GLN A 60 6.49 -6.62 -15.24
CA GLN A 60 5.25 -6.52 -16.01
C GLN A 60 4.25 -5.61 -15.31
N TYR A 61 3.11 -5.38 -15.94
CA TYR A 61 2.04 -4.56 -15.38
C TYR A 61 0.66 -5.11 -15.70
N LEU A 62 -0.31 -4.73 -14.86
CA LEU A 62 -1.73 -4.95 -15.05
C LEU A 62 -2.46 -3.60 -15.01
N VAL A 63 -3.24 -3.32 -16.05
CA VAL A 63 -4.11 -2.14 -16.06
C VAL A 63 -5.40 -2.50 -15.34
N VAL A 64 -5.61 -1.89 -14.16
CA VAL A 64 -6.79 -2.16 -13.32
C VAL A 64 -7.35 -0.86 -12.76
N ASP A 65 -8.67 -0.77 -12.66
CA ASP A 65 -9.35 0.24 -11.87
C ASP A 65 -9.89 -0.39 -10.58
N PHE A 66 -9.31 0.01 -9.46
CA PHE A 66 -9.73 -0.48 -8.13
C PHE A 66 -11.15 -0.01 -7.75
N THR A 67 -11.71 1.00 -8.43
CA THR A 67 -13.07 1.49 -8.18
C THR A 67 -14.14 0.66 -8.90
N ASP A 68 -13.77 -0.05 -9.97
CA ASP A 68 -14.62 -1.04 -10.64
C ASP A 68 -14.28 -2.45 -10.16
N PHE A 69 -14.86 -2.83 -9.03
CA PHE A 69 -14.57 -4.14 -8.42
C PHE A 69 -14.89 -5.31 -9.36
N LYS A 70 -15.92 -5.20 -10.23
CA LYS A 70 -16.29 -6.28 -11.15
C LYS A 70 -15.20 -6.51 -12.21
N SER A 71 -14.73 -5.44 -12.84
CA SER A 71 -13.63 -5.50 -13.80
C SER A 71 -12.33 -5.90 -13.13
N TYR A 72 -12.01 -5.31 -11.97
CA TYR A 72 -10.87 -5.66 -11.15
C TYR A 72 -10.78 -7.16 -10.86
N LYS A 73 -11.88 -7.74 -10.35
CA LYS A 73 -11.97 -9.18 -10.06
C LYS A 73 -11.63 -10.02 -11.29
N LYS A 74 -12.23 -9.70 -12.45
CA LYS A 74 -11.98 -10.44 -13.69
C LYS A 74 -10.50 -10.42 -14.10
N ILE A 75 -9.90 -9.23 -14.10
CA ILE A 75 -8.50 -9.03 -14.55
C ILE A 75 -7.53 -9.75 -13.60
N VAL A 76 -7.70 -9.53 -12.28
CA VAL A 76 -6.79 -10.09 -11.29
C VAL A 76 -6.93 -11.62 -11.20
N SER A 77 -8.16 -12.17 -11.28
CA SER A 77 -8.34 -13.63 -11.33
C SER A 77 -7.64 -14.24 -12.54
N SER A 78 -7.81 -13.66 -13.73
CA SER A 78 -7.12 -14.14 -14.94
C SER A 78 -5.60 -14.05 -14.85
N PHE A 79 -5.06 -13.01 -14.18
CA PHE A 79 -3.63 -12.93 -13.93
C PHE A 79 -3.13 -14.12 -13.11
N PHE A 80 -3.82 -14.48 -12.03
CA PHE A 80 -3.41 -15.59 -11.15
C PHE A 80 -3.60 -16.98 -11.74
N GLU A 81 -4.34 -17.14 -12.83
CA GLU A 81 -4.41 -18.41 -13.57
C GLU A 81 -3.04 -18.86 -14.12
N ASN A 82 -2.18 -17.88 -14.50
CA ASN A 82 -0.90 -18.15 -15.13
C ASN A 82 0.30 -17.56 -14.37
N ASN A 83 0.08 -16.92 -13.23
CA ASN A 83 1.13 -16.25 -12.47
C ASN A 83 1.06 -16.61 -10.99
N SER A 84 2.22 -16.69 -10.37
CA SER A 84 2.37 -16.80 -8.92
C SER A 84 2.93 -15.51 -8.34
N VAL A 85 2.62 -15.25 -7.07
CA VAL A 85 3.08 -14.08 -6.33
C VAL A 85 3.64 -14.55 -4.98
N ASP A 86 4.85 -14.14 -4.67
CA ASP A 86 5.52 -14.41 -3.39
C ASP A 86 5.34 -13.24 -2.41
N ILE A 87 5.32 -12.02 -2.95
CA ILE A 87 5.22 -10.78 -2.18
C ILE A 87 4.00 -10.01 -2.69
N LEU A 88 3.02 -9.79 -1.82
CA LEU A 88 1.85 -8.98 -2.14
C LEU A 88 1.87 -7.67 -1.35
N VAL A 89 1.82 -6.54 -2.07
CA VAL A 89 1.67 -5.21 -1.47
C VAL A 89 0.29 -4.67 -1.83
N ASN A 90 -0.62 -4.75 -0.88
CA ASN A 90 -1.96 -4.19 -0.99
C ASN A 90 -1.90 -2.67 -0.78
N ASN A 91 -1.87 -1.94 -1.87
CA ASN A 91 -1.90 -0.49 -1.91
C ASN A 91 -2.87 0.00 -2.99
N THR A 92 -3.73 0.92 -2.64
CA THR A 92 -4.71 1.53 -3.55
C THR A 92 -4.77 3.03 -3.33
N GLN A 93 -5.46 3.73 -4.20
CA GLN A 93 -5.85 5.11 -3.94
C GLN A 93 -6.75 5.18 -2.68
N GLY A 94 -6.72 6.31 -1.95
CA GLY A 94 -7.67 6.56 -0.87
C GLY A 94 -9.06 6.91 -1.39
N PRO A 95 -10.12 6.69 -0.59
CA PRO A 95 -11.48 7.12 -0.90
C PRO A 95 -11.59 8.66 -0.81
N SER A 96 -12.77 9.20 -1.16
CA SER A 96 -13.05 10.63 -1.05
C SER A 96 -12.97 11.11 0.41
N ALA A 97 -12.41 12.28 0.63
CA ALA A 97 -12.39 12.93 1.95
C ALA A 97 -13.80 13.37 2.35
N GLY A 98 -14.04 13.49 3.66
CA GLY A 98 -15.26 13.98 4.27
C GLY A 98 -15.41 13.46 5.69
N ASN A 99 -16.17 14.18 6.52
CA ASN A 99 -16.45 13.79 7.90
C ASN A 99 -17.60 12.76 7.97
N ALA A 100 -17.82 12.18 9.15
CA ALA A 100 -18.80 11.11 9.34
C ALA A 100 -20.26 11.55 9.12
N LEU A 101 -20.58 12.83 9.28
CA LEU A 101 -21.93 13.37 9.03
C LEU A 101 -22.20 13.62 7.55
N GLU A 102 -21.15 13.93 6.77
CA GLU A 102 -21.23 14.17 5.34
C GLU A 102 -21.38 12.87 4.54
N LYS A 103 -20.75 11.79 4.99
CA LYS A 103 -20.70 10.52 4.28
C LYS A 103 -21.96 9.69 4.48
N LYS A 104 -22.46 9.08 3.41
CA LYS A 104 -23.67 8.26 3.38
C LYS A 104 -23.33 6.79 3.22
N VAL A 105 -24.30 5.91 3.42
CA VAL A 105 -24.16 4.45 3.31
C VAL A 105 -23.52 4.04 1.96
N ALA A 106 -23.91 4.69 0.86
CA ALA A 106 -23.35 4.44 -0.47
C ALA A 106 -21.85 4.73 -0.53
N ASP A 107 -21.37 5.85 0.07
CA ASP A 107 -19.96 6.19 0.12
C ASP A 107 -19.14 5.12 0.88
N PHE A 108 -19.72 4.59 2.00
CA PHE A 108 -19.08 3.51 2.76
C PHE A 108 -19.01 2.22 1.96
N GLN A 109 -20.06 1.90 1.17
CA GLN A 109 -20.06 0.73 0.30
C GLN A 109 -18.98 0.83 -0.79
N GLU A 110 -18.87 1.99 -1.46
CA GLU A 110 -17.82 2.24 -2.45
C GLU A 110 -16.41 2.14 -1.83
N ALA A 111 -16.22 2.72 -0.64
CA ALA A 111 -14.95 2.63 0.07
C ALA A 111 -14.62 1.21 0.51
N PHE A 112 -15.62 0.42 0.90
CA PHE A 112 -15.47 -0.99 1.24
C PHE A 112 -15.06 -1.82 0.01
N ASP A 113 -15.70 -1.59 -1.13
CA ASP A 113 -15.36 -2.26 -2.39
C ASP A 113 -13.92 -1.93 -2.79
N LEU A 114 -13.54 -0.64 -2.72
CA LEU A 114 -12.22 -0.13 -3.08
C LEU A 114 -11.09 -0.65 -2.19
N LEU A 115 -11.26 -0.59 -0.86
CA LEU A 115 -10.18 -0.77 0.10
C LEU A 115 -10.17 -2.14 0.79
N PHE A 116 -11.34 -2.79 0.93
CA PHE A 116 -11.43 -4.07 1.64
C PHE A 116 -11.59 -5.23 0.66
N LYS A 117 -12.61 -5.20 -0.21
CA LYS A 117 -12.86 -6.31 -1.13
C LYS A 117 -11.71 -6.57 -2.11
N THR A 118 -11.07 -5.50 -2.61
CA THR A 118 -9.89 -5.65 -3.48
C THR A 118 -8.72 -6.31 -2.74
N VAL A 119 -8.47 -5.91 -1.49
CA VAL A 119 -7.42 -6.48 -0.63
C VAL A 119 -7.68 -7.96 -0.34
N VAL A 120 -8.90 -8.30 0.10
CA VAL A 120 -9.28 -9.68 0.42
C VAL A 120 -9.16 -10.57 -0.81
N LEU A 121 -9.74 -10.17 -1.94
CA LEU A 121 -9.70 -10.95 -3.18
C LEU A 121 -8.27 -11.22 -3.66
N THR A 122 -7.43 -10.17 -3.72
CA THR A 122 -6.06 -10.35 -4.21
C THR A 122 -5.23 -11.22 -3.27
N THR A 123 -5.46 -11.07 -1.97
CA THR A 123 -4.81 -11.90 -0.95
C THR A 123 -5.23 -13.36 -1.06
N GLU A 124 -6.53 -13.64 -1.20
CA GLU A 124 -7.06 -15.00 -1.39
C GLU A 124 -6.40 -15.70 -2.60
N LEU A 125 -6.30 -15.01 -3.72
CA LEU A 125 -5.68 -15.55 -4.93
C LEU A 125 -4.16 -15.77 -4.74
N ALA A 126 -3.46 -14.87 -4.06
CA ALA A 126 -2.02 -15.01 -3.79
C ALA A 126 -1.71 -16.15 -2.81
N LEU A 127 -2.57 -16.36 -1.81
CA LEU A 127 -2.38 -17.38 -0.78
C LEU A 127 -2.30 -18.79 -1.34
N THR A 128 -3.02 -19.11 -2.41
CA THR A 128 -3.02 -20.44 -3.04
C THR A 128 -1.59 -20.92 -3.34
N GLN A 129 -0.76 -20.06 -3.93
CA GLN A 129 0.61 -20.43 -4.24
C GLN A 129 1.57 -20.23 -3.07
N MET A 130 1.34 -19.20 -2.24
CA MET A 130 2.16 -18.96 -1.04
C MET A 130 2.08 -20.15 -0.07
N GLN A 131 0.90 -20.70 0.16
CA GLN A 131 0.69 -21.89 1.01
C GLN A 131 1.38 -23.12 0.44
N LYS A 132 1.25 -23.36 -0.87
CA LYS A 132 1.93 -24.47 -1.53
C LYS A 132 3.45 -24.37 -1.42
N ASN A 133 3.99 -23.15 -1.49
CA ASN A 133 5.43 -22.89 -1.39
C ASN A 133 5.93 -22.80 0.05
N GLN A 134 5.04 -22.80 1.05
CA GLN A 134 5.35 -22.54 2.47
C GLN A 134 6.20 -21.26 2.63
N TRP A 135 5.84 -20.22 1.88
CA TRP A 135 6.50 -18.93 1.93
C TRP A 135 5.59 -17.86 1.32
N GLY A 136 5.45 -16.74 2.00
CA GLY A 136 4.71 -15.57 1.50
C GLY A 136 4.93 -14.33 2.35
N ARG A 137 4.80 -13.16 1.72
CA ARG A 137 4.88 -11.86 2.40
C ARG A 137 3.72 -10.98 1.94
N ILE A 138 2.82 -10.67 2.86
CA ILE A 138 1.65 -9.82 2.59
C ILE A 138 1.81 -8.53 3.40
N ILE A 139 1.82 -7.40 2.70
CA ILE A 139 2.04 -6.08 3.29
C ILE A 139 0.88 -5.17 2.88
N ASN A 140 0.12 -4.70 3.86
CA ASN A 140 -1.00 -3.78 3.63
C ASN A 140 -0.57 -2.35 3.91
N VAL A 141 -0.76 -1.46 2.95
CA VAL A 141 -0.59 -0.01 3.12
C VAL A 141 -1.83 0.54 3.80
N ALA A 142 -1.75 0.72 5.11
CA ALA A 142 -2.80 1.28 5.94
C ALA A 142 -2.56 2.79 6.20
N SER A 143 -2.96 3.29 7.36
CA SER A 143 -2.83 4.70 7.74
C SER A 143 -2.69 4.80 9.25
N VAL A 144 -1.99 5.82 9.73
CA VAL A 144 -1.98 6.21 11.15
C VAL A 144 -3.39 6.48 11.68
N SER A 145 -4.30 6.86 10.79
CA SER A 145 -5.70 7.17 11.12
C SER A 145 -6.51 5.97 11.62
N VAL A 146 -5.99 4.76 11.55
CA VAL A 146 -6.62 3.58 12.19
C VAL A 146 -6.42 3.57 13.70
N LYS A 147 -5.40 4.26 14.20
CA LYS A 147 -5.15 4.46 15.64
C LYS A 147 -5.68 5.82 16.14
N GLU A 148 -5.44 6.87 15.37
CA GLU A 148 -5.88 8.24 15.69
C GLU A 148 -6.73 8.78 14.53
N PRO A 149 -8.07 8.60 14.57
CA PRO A 149 -8.96 8.95 13.46
C PRO A 149 -8.90 10.43 13.11
N LEU A 150 -8.75 10.72 11.82
CA LEU A 150 -8.78 12.07 11.29
C LEU A 150 -10.21 12.44 10.88
N ASN A 151 -10.76 13.50 11.44
CA ASN A 151 -12.18 13.88 11.27
C ASN A 151 -12.62 14.00 9.81
N TYR A 152 -11.73 14.42 8.91
CA TYR A 152 -12.01 14.60 7.48
C TYR A 152 -11.77 13.35 6.62
N LEU A 153 -11.46 12.19 7.22
CA LEU A 153 -11.16 10.94 6.53
C LEU A 153 -12.04 9.76 7.02
N ALA A 154 -13.32 10.01 7.31
CA ALA A 154 -14.20 9.00 7.91
C ALA A 154 -14.19 7.66 7.18
N LEU A 155 -14.29 7.65 5.84
CA LEU A 155 -14.27 6.42 5.04
C LEU A 155 -12.94 5.67 5.17
N SER A 156 -11.82 6.40 5.05
CA SER A 156 -10.48 5.81 5.16
C SER A 156 -10.21 5.25 6.55
N ASN A 157 -10.57 5.99 7.61
CA ASN A 157 -10.40 5.55 9.00
C ASN A 157 -11.10 4.21 9.23
N THR A 158 -12.40 4.16 8.84
CA THR A 158 -13.25 2.99 9.08
C THR A 158 -12.79 1.77 8.29
N ILE A 159 -12.60 1.90 6.98
CA ILE A 159 -12.34 0.72 6.14
C ILE A 159 -10.90 0.23 6.31
N ARG A 160 -9.91 1.12 6.51
CA ARG A 160 -8.54 0.67 6.80
C ARG A 160 -8.42 0.01 8.18
N ALA A 161 -9.22 0.42 9.17
CA ALA A 161 -9.29 -0.29 10.45
C ALA A 161 -9.84 -1.72 10.26
N ALA A 162 -10.85 -1.90 9.41
CA ALA A 162 -11.35 -3.24 9.06
C ALA A 162 -10.26 -4.10 8.40
N VAL A 163 -9.48 -3.54 7.45
CA VAL A 163 -8.34 -4.25 6.82
C VAL A 163 -7.31 -4.68 7.87
N VAL A 164 -6.94 -3.78 8.78
CA VAL A 164 -5.93 -4.05 9.82
C VAL A 164 -6.38 -5.16 10.76
N THR A 165 -7.65 -5.15 11.18
CA THR A 165 -8.23 -6.17 12.06
C THR A 165 -8.31 -7.53 11.36
N TRP A 166 -8.79 -7.54 10.10
CA TRP A 166 -8.82 -8.76 9.27
C TRP A 166 -7.41 -9.33 9.05
N ALA A 167 -6.43 -8.48 8.72
CA ALA A 167 -5.05 -8.88 8.51
C ALA A 167 -4.42 -9.51 9.76
N LYS A 168 -4.79 -9.04 10.96
CA LYS A 168 -4.34 -9.66 12.23
C LYS A 168 -4.88 -11.09 12.37
N SER A 169 -6.14 -11.31 12.06
CA SER A 169 -6.74 -12.65 12.07
C SER A 169 -6.09 -13.56 11.02
N LEU A 170 -5.89 -13.02 9.81
CA LEU A 170 -5.24 -13.76 8.73
C LEU A 170 -3.81 -14.19 9.11
N ALA A 171 -3.01 -13.31 9.73
CA ALA A 171 -1.65 -13.62 10.17
C ALA A 171 -1.58 -14.85 11.08
N THR A 172 -2.57 -15.01 11.96
CA THR A 172 -2.68 -16.20 12.82
C THR A 172 -2.94 -17.47 12.01
N ASN A 173 -3.84 -17.38 11.03
CA ASN A 173 -4.26 -18.54 10.25
C ASN A 173 -3.18 -19.04 9.27
N VAL A 174 -2.37 -18.12 8.67
CA VAL A 174 -1.37 -18.46 7.68
C VAL A 174 0.06 -18.56 8.24
N GLY A 175 0.24 -18.27 9.52
CA GLY A 175 1.53 -18.40 10.20
C GLY A 175 2.14 -19.81 10.09
N PRO A 176 1.37 -20.91 10.27
CA PRO A 176 1.88 -22.27 10.05
C PRO A 176 2.48 -22.51 8.67
N ASP A 177 2.01 -21.77 7.64
CA ASP A 177 2.49 -21.87 6.27
C ASP A 177 3.72 -20.95 5.99
N GLN A 178 4.36 -20.40 7.03
CA GLN A 178 5.50 -19.49 6.93
C GLN A 178 5.19 -18.19 6.15
N ILE A 179 3.92 -17.79 6.14
CA ILE A 179 3.45 -16.56 5.50
C ILE A 179 3.31 -15.47 6.57
N THR A 180 3.90 -14.30 6.31
CA THR A 180 3.74 -13.14 7.19
C THR A 180 2.73 -12.14 6.62
N VAL A 181 1.94 -11.53 7.50
CA VAL A 181 0.96 -10.49 7.14
C VAL A 181 1.16 -9.29 8.05
N ASN A 182 1.60 -8.17 7.48
CA ASN A 182 1.89 -6.96 8.25
C ASN A 182 1.20 -5.74 7.66
N ASN A 183 0.84 -4.79 8.52
CA ASN A 183 0.24 -3.53 8.13
C ASN A 183 1.22 -2.39 8.40
N ILE A 184 1.43 -1.50 7.44
CA ILE A 184 2.22 -0.29 7.62
C ILE A 184 1.25 0.87 7.81
N LEU A 185 1.37 1.56 8.96
CA LEU A 185 0.58 2.73 9.28
C LEU A 185 1.26 3.96 8.71
N THR A 186 0.76 4.42 7.58
CA THR A 186 1.34 5.52 6.80
C THR A 186 1.02 6.88 7.44
N GLY A 187 2.05 7.65 7.76
CA GLY A 187 1.96 9.07 8.09
C GLY A 187 1.91 9.97 6.85
N PHE A 188 2.55 11.13 6.91
CA PHE A 188 2.62 12.05 5.77
C PHE A 188 3.84 11.74 4.89
N PHE A 189 3.60 11.50 3.59
CA PHE A 189 4.64 11.24 2.58
C PHE A 189 4.52 12.20 1.41
N ASP A 190 5.66 12.65 0.87
CA ASP A 190 5.75 13.59 -0.25
C ASP A 190 5.32 12.88 -1.56
N THR A 191 4.05 13.04 -1.88
CA THR A 191 3.41 12.40 -3.02
C THR A 191 2.45 13.37 -3.69
N ASP A 192 2.14 13.15 -4.97
CA ASP A 192 1.13 13.93 -5.70
C ASP A 192 -0.20 14.02 -4.93
N ARG A 193 -0.56 12.97 -4.19
CA ARG A 193 -1.77 12.95 -3.38
C ARG A 193 -1.75 13.99 -2.26
N ILE A 194 -0.64 14.10 -1.54
CA ILE A 194 -0.46 15.10 -0.47
C ILE A 194 -0.44 16.51 -1.08
N THR A 195 0.26 16.69 -2.20
CA THR A 195 0.27 17.97 -2.93
C THR A 195 -1.13 18.42 -3.32
N GLN A 196 -1.95 17.52 -3.87
CA GLN A 196 -3.36 17.81 -4.22
C GLN A 196 -4.23 18.11 -3.00
N LEU A 197 -4.06 17.36 -1.89
CA LEU A 197 -4.79 17.61 -0.65
C LEU A 197 -4.42 18.97 -0.04
N ASN A 198 -3.13 19.32 -0.06
CA ASN A 198 -2.65 20.61 0.43
C ASN A 198 -3.14 21.78 -0.44
N ALA A 199 -3.15 21.61 -1.77
CA ALA A 199 -3.71 22.62 -2.67
C ALA A 199 -5.20 22.89 -2.37
N LYS A 200 -6.00 21.82 -2.24
CA LYS A 200 -7.42 21.95 -1.90
C LYS A 200 -7.65 22.61 -0.53
N LYS A 201 -6.85 22.24 0.48
CA LYS A 201 -6.93 22.85 1.82
C LYS A 201 -6.51 24.32 1.79
N ALA A 202 -5.47 24.68 1.02
CA ALA A 202 -5.01 26.05 0.82
C ALA A 202 -6.10 26.92 0.21
N GLU A 203 -6.78 26.42 -0.83
CA GLU A 203 -7.93 27.08 -1.44
C GLU A 203 -9.07 27.31 -0.46
N GLN A 204 -9.45 26.28 0.33
CA GLN A 204 -10.52 26.38 1.34
C GLN A 204 -10.22 27.39 2.46
N LEU A 205 -8.95 27.52 2.83
CA LEU A 205 -8.52 28.42 3.91
C LEU A 205 -8.11 29.81 3.42
N GLY A 206 -7.95 30.01 2.11
CA GLY A 206 -7.45 31.27 1.54
C GLY A 206 -5.99 31.58 1.90
N ILE A 207 -5.14 30.56 2.09
CA ILE A 207 -3.73 30.70 2.48
C ILE A 207 -2.83 30.03 1.44
N PRO A 208 -1.51 30.41 1.38
CA PRO A 208 -0.56 29.73 0.50
C PRO A 208 -0.42 28.24 0.80
N GLN A 209 -0.23 27.42 -0.26
CA GLN A 209 -0.01 25.97 -0.10
C GLN A 209 1.23 25.66 0.75
N ALA A 210 2.25 26.52 0.70
CA ALA A 210 3.46 26.37 1.54
C ALA A 210 3.16 26.44 3.04
N GLU A 211 2.21 27.28 3.45
CA GLU A 211 1.77 27.37 4.85
C GLU A 211 1.02 26.11 5.30
N VAL A 212 0.18 25.53 4.41
CA VAL A 212 -0.48 24.25 4.69
C VAL A 212 0.54 23.13 4.85
N ARG A 213 1.60 23.13 4.03
CA ARG A 213 2.69 22.16 4.14
C ARG A 213 3.49 22.36 5.43
N ALA A 214 3.85 23.59 5.77
CA ALA A 214 4.56 23.91 7.01
C ALA A 214 3.76 23.52 8.26
N ASP A 215 2.43 23.76 8.28
CA ASP A 215 1.52 23.30 9.34
C ASP A 215 1.52 21.76 9.45
N MET A 216 1.57 21.06 8.34
CA MET A 216 1.65 19.59 8.34
C MET A 216 2.99 19.10 8.89
N GLU A 217 4.10 19.69 8.47
CA GLU A 217 5.46 19.34 8.91
C GLU A 217 5.68 19.63 10.40
N SER A 218 5.12 20.73 10.90
CA SER A 218 5.22 21.11 12.33
C SER A 218 4.55 20.13 13.29
N LYS A 219 3.59 19.35 12.81
CA LYS A 219 2.90 18.31 13.59
C LYS A 219 3.71 17.01 13.71
N VAL A 220 4.71 16.83 12.85
CA VAL A 220 5.58 15.66 12.85
C VAL A 220 6.79 15.93 13.73
N PRO A 221 7.11 15.11 14.74
CA PRO A 221 8.29 15.30 15.56
C PRO A 221 9.61 15.45 14.79
N LEU A 222 9.76 14.73 13.64
CA LEU A 222 10.92 14.89 12.76
C LEU A 222 10.89 16.17 11.90
N GLN A 223 9.87 17.06 12.06
CA GLN A 223 9.73 18.36 11.39
C GLN A 223 9.83 18.30 9.86
N ARG A 224 9.42 17.18 9.27
CA ARG A 224 9.32 16.98 7.82
C ARG A 224 8.30 15.92 7.49
N ILE A 225 7.86 15.87 6.24
CA ILE A 225 7.15 14.71 5.70
C ILE A 225 8.14 13.66 5.18
N GLY A 226 7.73 12.38 5.16
CA GLY A 226 8.55 11.26 4.70
C GLY A 226 8.75 11.30 3.19
N ARG A 227 9.89 10.80 2.72
CA ARG A 227 10.13 10.57 1.29
C ARG A 227 9.62 9.19 0.90
N PRO A 228 9.02 9.02 -0.29
CA PRO A 228 8.51 7.72 -0.75
C PRO A 228 9.53 6.58 -0.69
N GLU A 229 10.82 6.86 -0.89
CA GLU A 229 11.91 5.87 -0.83
C GLU A 229 12.04 5.25 0.57
N GLU A 230 11.80 6.05 1.63
CA GLU A 230 11.85 5.56 3.02
C GLU A 230 10.80 4.48 3.26
N TYR A 231 9.66 4.59 2.56
CA TYR A 231 8.61 3.56 2.58
C TYR A 231 9.07 2.29 1.85
N GLY A 232 9.71 2.44 0.70
CA GLY A 232 10.27 1.34 -0.08
C GLY A 232 11.27 0.50 0.74
N TYR A 233 12.13 1.15 1.54
CA TYR A 233 13.09 0.45 2.41
C TYR A 233 12.42 -0.44 3.46
N LEU A 234 11.37 0.07 4.11
CA LEU A 234 10.62 -0.71 5.09
C LEU A 234 9.91 -1.91 4.44
N VAL A 235 9.30 -1.70 3.27
CA VAL A 235 8.64 -2.78 2.53
C VAL A 235 9.64 -3.84 2.09
N ALA A 236 10.81 -3.46 1.57
CA ALA A 236 11.85 -4.41 1.19
C ALA A 236 12.34 -5.22 2.39
N PHE A 237 12.51 -4.60 3.55
CA PHE A 237 12.83 -5.31 4.80
C PHE A 237 11.76 -6.32 5.17
N LEU A 238 10.48 -5.90 5.23
CA LEU A 238 9.36 -6.77 5.59
C LEU A 238 9.13 -7.90 4.57
N ALA A 239 9.46 -7.68 3.31
CA ALA A 239 9.37 -8.67 2.24
C ALA A 239 10.51 -9.70 2.29
N SER A 240 11.57 -9.46 3.05
CA SER A 240 12.76 -10.32 3.11
C SER A 240 12.67 -11.40 4.18
N ASP A 241 13.63 -12.34 4.13
CA ASP A 241 13.81 -13.36 5.18
C ASP A 241 14.33 -12.75 6.50
N LYS A 242 14.82 -11.50 6.49
CA LYS A 242 15.25 -10.78 7.70
C LYS A 242 14.08 -10.39 8.60
N ALA A 243 12.86 -10.37 8.05
CA ALA A 243 11.63 -10.09 8.78
C ALA A 243 10.75 -11.34 8.98
N ALA A 244 11.28 -12.56 8.82
CA ALA A 244 10.50 -13.80 8.86
C ALA A 244 9.79 -14.05 10.19
N TYR A 245 10.21 -13.41 11.30
CA TYR A 245 9.57 -13.52 12.61
C TYR A 245 8.67 -12.31 12.95
N ILE A 246 8.38 -11.45 11.94
CA ILE A 246 7.51 -10.28 12.09
C ILE A 246 6.21 -10.55 11.35
N THR A 247 5.11 -10.79 12.07
CA THR A 247 3.79 -11.03 11.50
C THR A 247 2.68 -10.51 12.41
N GLY A 248 1.55 -10.16 11.83
CA GLY A 248 0.38 -9.64 12.55
C GLY A 248 0.61 -8.27 13.19
N THR A 249 1.58 -7.49 12.71
CA THR A 249 1.97 -6.20 13.29
C THR A 249 1.31 -5.02 12.60
N GLN A 250 1.30 -3.89 13.31
CA GLN A 250 0.95 -2.56 12.82
C GLN A 250 2.17 -1.67 13.03
N ILE A 251 2.91 -1.41 11.95
CA ILE A 251 4.19 -0.69 12.01
C ILE A 251 3.98 0.73 11.52
N PRO A 252 4.05 1.75 12.39
CA PRO A 252 3.99 3.14 11.94
C PRO A 252 5.27 3.53 11.19
N ILE A 253 5.08 4.30 10.11
CA ILE A 253 6.13 5.02 9.40
C ILE A 253 5.63 6.45 9.21
N ASP A 254 5.89 7.29 10.19
CA ASP A 254 5.16 8.56 10.37
C ASP A 254 5.98 9.71 10.96
N GLY A 255 7.28 9.49 11.20
CA GLY A 255 8.15 10.51 11.79
C GLY A 255 7.81 10.84 13.26
N GLY A 256 7.07 9.97 13.95
CA GLY A 256 6.61 10.16 15.33
C GLY A 256 5.27 10.91 15.44
N LEU A 257 4.49 10.98 14.37
CA LEU A 257 3.22 11.71 14.31
C LEU A 257 2.17 11.14 15.29
N LEU A 258 2.07 9.79 15.38
CA LEU A 258 1.19 9.13 16.36
C LEU A 258 1.65 9.41 17.78
N LYS A 259 0.72 9.72 18.65
CA LYS A 259 0.92 9.93 20.09
C LYS A 259 0.57 8.69 20.91
N SER A 260 -0.24 7.78 20.35
CA SER A 260 -0.62 6.52 20.97
C SER A 260 0.50 5.47 20.85
N LEU A 261 0.65 4.66 21.89
CA LEU A 261 1.60 3.53 21.94
C LEU A 261 1.07 2.31 21.19
#